data_70e027aa1f71778b5d46bd81b2581d1b
#
_entry.id   70e027aa1f71778b5d46bd81b2581d1b
#
_cell.length_a   1.000
_cell.length_b   1.000
_cell.length_c   1.000
_cell.angle_alpha   90.00
_cell.angle_beta   90.00
_cell.angle_gamma   90.00
#
_symmetry.space_group_name_H-M   'P 1'
#
loop_
_entity.id
_entity.type
_entity.pdbx_description
1 polymer ?
#
loop_
_entity_poly.entity_id
_entity_poly.type
_entity_poly.pdbx_seq_one_letter_code
_entity_poly.pdbx_strand_id
1 'polypeptide(L)'
;MKPKNPQFSALISTAELDGLVRQFGVVFQRFGLRQSLGRIWAVLYLSPEPVNQADLAQLLGLSSGLISASLRELQKWSAIRTVSISGSRRTHYVAEHNLLRMLTTILAKREMDAIRELQVAIRQANARCQQTSRANDMQERLQAVEESAELYATLASLVPRLARLPVRGIKRAVRLLRAIRPADELSDAPTTSGGLRL
;
A
#
# COMPACT_ATOMS: atom_id res chain seq x y z
N MET A 1 -22.98 24.98 4.73
CA MET A 1 -23.70 23.68 4.77
C MET A 1 -23.10 22.86 5.89
N LYS A 2 -23.89 22.55 6.95
CA LYS A 2 -23.36 21.85 8.13
C LYS A 2 -23.05 20.37 7.78
N PRO A 3 -21.94 19.81 8.29
CA PRO A 3 -21.64 18.39 8.11
C PRO A 3 -22.78 17.54 8.69
N LYS A 4 -23.09 16.42 8.04
CA LYS A 4 -24.22 15.55 8.40
C LYS A 4 -24.08 14.91 9.79
N ASN A 5 -22.82 14.79 10.27
CA ASN A 5 -22.51 14.35 11.63
C ASN A 5 -21.58 15.36 12.31
N PRO A 6 -22.11 16.37 13.01
CA PRO A 6 -21.31 17.40 13.66
C PRO A 6 -20.41 16.84 14.79
N GLN A 7 -20.83 15.76 15.45
CA GLN A 7 -20.03 15.12 16.50
C GLN A 7 -18.79 14.45 15.93
N PHE A 8 -18.91 13.73 14.81
CA PHE A 8 -17.77 13.12 14.13
C PHE A 8 -16.81 14.18 13.57
N SER A 9 -17.35 15.26 12.99
CA SER A 9 -16.52 16.37 12.49
C SER A 9 -15.74 17.05 13.61
N ALA A 10 -16.37 17.28 14.77
CA ALA A 10 -15.72 17.83 15.93
C ALA A 10 -14.65 16.88 16.50
N LEU A 11 -14.94 15.57 16.50
CA LEU A 11 -14.01 14.55 16.98
C LEU A 11 -12.76 14.44 16.08
N ILE A 12 -12.93 14.39 14.76
CA ILE A 12 -11.81 14.35 13.80
C ILE A 12 -10.94 15.61 13.86
N SER A 13 -11.52 16.73 14.26
CA SER A 13 -10.80 17.99 14.41
C SER A 13 -10.04 18.10 15.75
N THR A 14 -10.10 17.09 16.63
CA THR A 14 -9.21 17.05 17.80
C THR A 14 -7.75 16.84 17.38
N ALA A 15 -6.81 17.38 18.13
CA ALA A 15 -5.38 17.33 17.80
C ALA A 15 -4.89 15.87 17.62
N GLU A 16 -5.41 14.96 18.44
CA GLU A 16 -5.02 13.54 18.43
C GLU A 16 -5.48 12.83 17.16
N LEU A 17 -6.75 13.02 16.77
CA LEU A 17 -7.29 12.35 15.58
C LEU A 17 -6.83 12.99 14.28
N ASP A 18 -6.66 14.31 14.23
CA ASP A 18 -6.03 14.97 13.09
C ASP A 18 -4.56 14.53 12.95
N GLY A 19 -3.84 14.38 14.07
CA GLY A 19 -2.50 13.77 14.11
C GLY A 19 -2.50 12.36 13.54
N LEU A 20 -3.44 11.50 13.95
CA LEU A 20 -3.58 10.14 13.43
C LEU A 20 -3.87 10.12 11.91
N VAL A 21 -4.79 10.96 11.44
CA VAL A 21 -5.11 11.09 10.00
C VAL A 21 -3.89 11.52 9.20
N ARG A 22 -3.10 12.46 9.71
CA ARG A 22 -1.82 12.86 9.10
C ARG A 22 -0.82 11.71 9.07
N GLN A 23 -0.70 10.91 10.13
CA GLN A 23 0.19 9.75 10.17
C GLN A 23 -0.18 8.69 9.14
N PHE A 24 -1.47 8.45 8.89
CA PHE A 24 -1.88 7.60 7.76
C PHE A 24 -1.40 8.15 6.42
N GLY A 25 -1.42 9.48 6.24
CA GLY A 25 -0.83 10.12 5.07
C GLY A 25 0.66 9.82 4.93
N VAL A 26 1.42 9.95 6.02
CA VAL A 26 2.87 9.64 6.05
C VAL A 26 3.14 8.16 5.74
N VAL A 27 2.36 7.24 6.31
CA VAL A 27 2.47 5.80 6.02
C VAL A 27 2.26 5.53 4.53
N PHE A 28 1.21 6.08 3.92
CA PHE A 28 0.96 5.94 2.49
C PHE A 28 2.11 6.51 1.65
N GLN A 29 2.67 7.66 2.05
CA GLN A 29 3.81 8.27 1.36
C GLN A 29 5.05 7.38 1.40
N ARG A 30 5.33 6.71 2.51
CA ARG A 30 6.45 5.74 2.62
C ARG A 30 6.27 4.55 1.68
N PHE A 31 5.04 4.19 1.35
CA PHE A 31 4.73 3.21 0.30
C PHE A 31 4.69 3.81 -1.11
N GLY A 32 5.21 5.04 -1.30
CA GLY A 32 5.23 5.71 -2.59
C GLY A 32 3.85 6.15 -3.11
N LEU A 33 2.88 6.34 -2.21
CA LEU A 33 1.54 6.84 -2.51
C LEU A 33 1.41 8.30 -2.10
N ARG A 34 0.43 9.03 -2.66
CA ARG A 34 0.17 10.40 -2.23
C ARG A 34 -0.38 10.43 -0.80
N GLN A 35 0.09 11.36 0.03
CA GLN A 35 -0.40 11.55 1.40
C GLN A 35 -1.92 11.75 1.47
N SER A 36 -2.51 12.45 0.48
CA SER A 36 -3.94 12.68 0.41
C SER A 36 -4.76 11.39 0.42
N LEU A 37 -4.26 10.31 -0.20
CA LEU A 37 -4.91 9.00 -0.22
C LEU A 37 -5.03 8.41 1.18
N GLY A 38 -3.93 8.44 1.95
CA GLY A 38 -3.90 7.95 3.32
C GLY A 38 -4.80 8.76 4.26
N ARG A 39 -4.79 10.10 4.12
CA ARG A 39 -5.63 11.00 4.91
C ARG A 39 -7.12 10.78 4.62
N ILE A 40 -7.51 10.70 3.36
CA ILE A 40 -8.91 10.45 2.95
C ILE A 40 -9.36 9.08 3.42
N TRP A 41 -8.54 8.05 3.21
CA TRP A 41 -8.85 6.70 3.65
C TRP A 41 -9.03 6.63 5.17
N ALA A 42 -8.15 7.27 5.94
CA ALA A 42 -8.23 7.30 7.40
C ALA A 42 -9.55 7.94 7.89
N VAL A 43 -9.97 9.06 7.31
CA VAL A 43 -11.26 9.69 7.66
C VAL A 43 -12.42 8.75 7.36
N LEU A 44 -12.42 8.10 6.19
CA LEU A 44 -13.47 7.15 5.81
C LEU A 44 -13.47 5.90 6.70
N TYR A 45 -12.29 5.44 7.14
CA TYR A 45 -12.14 4.27 8.02
C TYR A 45 -12.63 4.55 9.44
N LEU A 46 -12.34 5.74 9.96
CA LEU A 46 -12.72 6.15 11.30
C LEU A 46 -14.19 6.61 11.37
N SER A 47 -14.80 6.97 10.22
CA SER A 47 -16.18 7.42 10.21
C SER A 47 -17.15 6.29 10.48
N PRO A 48 -18.08 6.45 11.44
CA PRO A 48 -19.16 5.49 11.68
C PRO A 48 -20.19 5.50 10.54
N GLU A 49 -20.24 6.58 9.75
CA GLU A 49 -21.21 6.78 8.67
C GLU A 49 -20.51 7.03 7.34
N PRO A 50 -21.17 6.73 6.21
CA PRO A 50 -20.64 7.05 4.89
C PRO A 50 -20.45 8.56 4.70
N VAL A 51 -19.30 8.98 4.17
CA VAL A 51 -18.91 10.39 3.98
C VAL A 51 -18.94 10.75 2.50
N ASN A 52 -19.45 11.92 2.16
CA ASN A 52 -19.43 12.43 0.79
C ASN A 52 -18.19 13.28 0.50
N GLN A 53 -17.95 13.55 -0.79
CA GLN A 53 -16.79 14.30 -1.25
C GLN A 53 -16.69 15.72 -0.65
N ALA A 54 -17.79 16.42 -0.48
CA ALA A 54 -17.79 17.79 0.03
C ALA A 54 -17.40 17.83 1.53
N ASP A 55 -17.90 16.88 2.30
CA ASP A 55 -17.55 16.77 3.72
C ASP A 55 -16.06 16.38 3.89
N LEU A 56 -15.52 15.48 3.04
CA LEU A 56 -14.08 15.16 3.01
C LEU A 56 -13.23 16.39 2.69
N ALA A 57 -13.64 17.19 1.71
CA ALA A 57 -12.91 18.42 1.34
C ALA A 57 -12.88 19.41 2.51
N GLN A 58 -13.99 19.58 3.20
CA GLN A 58 -14.10 20.46 4.36
C GLN A 58 -13.27 19.93 5.55
N LEU A 59 -13.39 18.65 5.89
CA LEU A 59 -12.68 18.03 7.03
C LEU A 59 -11.15 18.05 6.86
N LEU A 60 -10.68 17.82 5.64
CA LEU A 60 -9.24 17.69 5.36
C LEU A 60 -8.58 18.98 4.88
N GLY A 61 -9.36 20.03 4.58
CA GLY A 61 -8.85 21.26 3.98
C GLY A 61 -8.23 21.06 2.60
N LEU A 62 -8.74 20.09 1.82
CA LEU A 62 -8.23 19.74 0.50
C LEU A 62 -9.16 20.23 -0.61
N SER A 63 -8.61 20.55 -1.79
CA SER A 63 -9.42 20.95 -2.93
C SER A 63 -10.35 19.82 -3.41
N SER A 64 -11.52 20.18 -3.92
CA SER A 64 -12.50 19.22 -4.46
C SER A 64 -11.90 18.35 -5.58
N GLY A 65 -11.05 18.94 -6.43
CA GLY A 65 -10.34 18.21 -7.49
C GLY A 65 -9.40 17.13 -6.96
N LEU A 66 -8.62 17.46 -5.91
CA LEU A 66 -7.71 16.51 -5.26
C LEU A 66 -8.48 15.38 -4.58
N ILE A 67 -9.58 15.70 -3.87
CA ILE A 67 -10.47 14.69 -3.26
C ILE A 67 -11.04 13.78 -4.34
N SER A 68 -11.60 14.32 -5.42
CA SER A 68 -12.19 13.54 -6.51
C SER A 68 -11.16 12.58 -7.15
N ALA A 69 -9.95 13.08 -7.46
CA ALA A 69 -8.88 12.25 -8.00
C ALA A 69 -8.46 11.13 -7.04
N SER A 70 -8.32 11.47 -5.76
CA SER A 70 -7.92 10.50 -4.72
C SER A 70 -9.00 9.43 -4.48
N LEU A 71 -10.28 9.80 -4.49
CA LEU A 71 -11.38 8.85 -4.35
C LEU A 71 -11.42 7.86 -5.52
N ARG A 72 -11.25 8.32 -6.77
CA ARG A 72 -11.15 7.42 -7.94
C ARG A 72 -9.99 6.44 -7.82
N GLU A 73 -8.84 6.90 -7.35
CA GLU A 73 -7.66 6.06 -7.17
C GLU A 73 -7.88 5.01 -6.06
N LEU A 74 -8.43 5.40 -4.91
CA LEU A 74 -8.78 4.47 -3.83
C LEU A 74 -9.84 3.44 -4.26
N GLN A 75 -10.81 3.82 -5.10
CA GLN A 75 -11.79 2.90 -5.68
C GLN A 75 -11.12 1.89 -6.64
N LYS A 76 -10.22 2.35 -7.52
CA LYS A 76 -9.44 1.46 -8.43
C LYS A 76 -8.75 0.35 -7.65
N TRP A 77 -8.28 0.64 -6.43
CA TRP A 77 -7.63 -0.35 -5.56
C TRP A 77 -8.59 -1.11 -4.65
N SER A 78 -9.91 -0.86 -4.76
CA SER A 78 -10.92 -1.44 -3.87
C SER A 78 -10.65 -1.14 -2.38
N ALA A 79 -9.97 -0.03 -2.09
CA ALA A 79 -9.71 0.47 -0.75
C ALA A 79 -10.93 1.18 -0.14
N ILE A 80 -11.83 1.65 -1.01
CA ILE A 80 -13.11 2.25 -0.67
C ILE A 80 -14.19 1.76 -1.63
N ARG A 81 -15.45 1.87 -1.21
CA ARG A 81 -16.62 1.62 -2.06
C ARG A 81 -17.63 2.75 -1.95
N THR A 82 -18.44 2.92 -2.98
CA THR A 82 -19.58 3.84 -2.97
C THR A 82 -20.79 3.20 -2.32
N VAL A 83 -21.59 4.02 -1.67
CA VAL A 83 -22.89 3.65 -1.12
C VAL A 83 -23.92 4.75 -1.44
N SER A 84 -25.13 4.34 -1.75
CA SER A 84 -26.27 5.25 -1.92
C SER A 84 -26.99 5.38 -0.59
N ILE A 85 -27.32 6.61 -0.21
CA ILE A 85 -28.10 6.91 0.98
C ILE A 85 -29.47 7.41 0.55
N SER A 86 -30.52 6.80 1.08
CA SER A 86 -31.90 7.24 0.81
C SER A 86 -32.07 8.72 1.16
N GLY A 87 -32.69 9.48 0.24
CA GLY A 87 -32.90 10.93 0.41
C GLY A 87 -31.65 11.80 0.12
N SER A 88 -30.52 11.21 -0.31
CA SER A 88 -29.34 11.98 -0.73
C SER A 88 -29.07 11.80 -2.22
N ARG A 89 -28.89 12.90 -2.94
CA ARG A 89 -28.44 12.90 -4.35
C ARG A 89 -26.91 12.79 -4.48
N ARG A 90 -26.17 12.76 -3.36
CA ARG A 90 -24.72 12.74 -3.35
C ARG A 90 -24.21 11.31 -3.23
N THR A 91 -23.10 11.04 -3.91
CA THR A 91 -22.35 9.79 -3.72
C THR A 91 -21.64 9.83 -2.38
N HIS A 92 -21.77 8.76 -1.60
CA HIS A 92 -21.10 8.57 -0.32
C HIS A 92 -20.10 7.42 -0.45
N TYR A 93 -19.11 7.46 0.40
CA TYR A 93 -17.97 6.53 0.39
C TYR A 93 -17.78 5.93 1.77
N VAL A 94 -17.37 4.66 1.80
CA VAL A 94 -16.94 3.94 3.00
C VAL A 94 -15.62 3.24 2.73
N ALA A 95 -14.75 3.14 3.73
CA ALA A 95 -13.49 2.43 3.61
C ALA A 95 -13.66 0.91 3.69
N GLU A 96 -12.74 0.17 3.08
CA GLU A 96 -12.52 -1.24 3.35
C GLU A 96 -11.98 -1.37 4.79
N HIS A 97 -12.63 -2.19 5.61
CA HIS A 97 -12.27 -2.34 7.01
C HIS A 97 -11.07 -3.27 7.25
N ASN A 98 -10.78 -4.15 6.31
CA ASN A 98 -9.60 -4.99 6.41
C ASN A 98 -8.36 -4.24 5.91
N LEU A 99 -7.69 -3.51 6.82
CA LEU A 99 -6.50 -2.69 6.53
C LEU A 99 -5.39 -3.51 5.87
N LEU A 100 -5.13 -4.72 6.36
CA LEU A 100 -4.07 -5.57 5.82
C LEU A 100 -4.39 -5.98 4.37
N ARG A 101 -5.63 -6.38 4.12
CA ARG A 101 -6.10 -6.72 2.76
C ARG A 101 -6.00 -5.52 1.83
N MET A 102 -6.40 -4.35 2.29
CA MET A 102 -6.33 -3.12 1.50
C MET A 102 -4.88 -2.80 1.12
N LEU A 103 -3.97 -2.71 2.10
CA LEU A 103 -2.55 -2.39 1.87
C LEU A 103 -1.89 -3.41 0.93
N THR A 104 -2.07 -4.70 1.18
CA THR A 104 -1.49 -5.75 0.34
C THR A 104 -2.05 -5.76 -1.07
N THR A 105 -3.33 -5.42 -1.25
CA THR A 105 -3.94 -5.30 -2.58
C THR A 105 -3.37 -4.11 -3.36
N ILE A 106 -3.19 -2.96 -2.70
CA ILE A 106 -2.59 -1.78 -3.32
C ILE A 106 -1.17 -2.08 -3.78
N LEU A 107 -0.34 -2.60 -2.86
CA LEU A 107 1.06 -2.92 -3.14
C LEU A 107 1.16 -3.95 -4.28
N ALA A 108 0.43 -5.06 -4.19
CA ALA A 108 0.49 -6.09 -5.22
C ALA A 108 0.07 -5.58 -6.60
N LYS A 109 -0.97 -4.75 -6.71
CA LYS A 109 -1.39 -4.20 -8.01
C LYS A 109 -0.32 -3.28 -8.62
N ARG A 110 0.30 -2.41 -7.81
CA ARG A 110 1.35 -1.50 -8.28
C ARG A 110 2.60 -2.25 -8.74
N GLU A 111 3.07 -3.17 -7.91
CA GLU A 111 4.26 -3.95 -8.20
C GLU A 111 4.05 -4.83 -9.44
N MET A 112 2.87 -5.42 -9.59
CA MET A 112 2.55 -6.24 -10.78
C MET A 112 2.55 -5.42 -12.08
N ASP A 113 2.10 -4.15 -12.05
CA ASP A 113 2.15 -3.30 -13.23
C ASP A 113 3.62 -3.01 -13.62
N ALA A 114 4.48 -2.64 -12.65
CA ALA A 114 5.92 -2.42 -12.87
C ALA A 114 6.65 -3.67 -13.37
N ILE A 115 6.34 -4.84 -12.81
CA ILE A 115 6.93 -6.12 -13.25
C ILE A 115 6.51 -6.46 -14.68
N ARG A 116 5.27 -6.23 -15.06
CA ARG A 116 4.81 -6.45 -16.45
C ARG A 116 5.56 -5.55 -17.43
N GLU A 117 5.75 -4.28 -17.10
CA GLU A 117 6.54 -3.35 -17.91
C GLU A 117 7.98 -3.83 -18.07
N LEU A 118 8.61 -4.27 -16.98
CA LEU A 118 9.95 -4.86 -16.99
C LEU A 118 10.01 -6.11 -17.88
N GLN A 119 9.07 -7.03 -17.75
CA GLN A 119 9.03 -8.25 -18.57
C GLN A 119 8.87 -7.93 -20.07
N VAL A 120 8.10 -6.90 -20.43
CA VAL A 120 7.99 -6.44 -21.82
C VAL A 120 9.34 -5.91 -22.31
N ALA A 121 10.03 -5.08 -21.51
CA ALA A 121 11.35 -4.54 -21.85
C ALA A 121 12.41 -5.65 -22.02
N ILE A 122 12.41 -6.64 -21.13
CA ILE A 122 13.34 -7.80 -21.22
C ILE A 122 13.10 -8.58 -22.52
N ARG A 123 11.84 -8.89 -22.86
CA ARG A 123 11.53 -9.61 -24.12
C ARG A 123 11.98 -8.84 -25.35
N GLN A 124 11.80 -7.51 -25.37
CA GLN A 124 12.29 -6.67 -26.45
C GLN A 124 13.82 -6.66 -26.56
N ALA A 125 14.51 -6.62 -25.43
CA ALA A 125 15.97 -6.67 -25.37
C ALA A 125 16.49 -8.04 -25.87
N ASN A 126 15.88 -9.16 -25.40
CA ASN A 126 16.23 -10.50 -25.85
C ASN A 126 16.06 -10.69 -27.34
N ALA A 127 14.97 -10.20 -27.92
CA ALA A 127 14.73 -10.27 -29.38
C ALA A 127 15.80 -9.53 -30.21
N ARG A 128 16.36 -8.44 -29.68
CA ARG A 128 17.46 -7.71 -30.32
C ARG A 128 18.82 -8.41 -30.13
N CYS A 129 19.06 -8.99 -28.96
CA CYS A 129 20.31 -9.71 -28.67
C CYS A 129 20.47 -10.95 -29.56
N GLN A 130 19.40 -11.67 -29.88
CA GLN A 130 19.42 -12.83 -30.77
C GLN A 130 19.91 -12.51 -32.19
N GLN A 131 19.87 -11.24 -32.61
CA GLN A 131 20.35 -10.78 -33.90
C GLN A 131 21.84 -10.43 -33.94
N THR A 132 22.57 -10.58 -32.81
CA THR A 132 23.96 -10.13 -32.67
C THR A 132 24.84 -11.27 -32.14
N SER A 133 25.87 -11.69 -32.89
CA SER A 133 26.72 -12.85 -32.57
C SER A 133 27.58 -12.75 -31.29
N ARG A 134 27.54 -11.64 -30.54
CA ARG A 134 28.32 -11.43 -29.30
C ARG A 134 27.45 -11.42 -28.03
N ALA A 135 26.24 -11.93 -28.09
CA ALA A 135 25.21 -11.69 -27.08
C ALA A 135 25.07 -12.76 -25.99
N ASN A 136 25.86 -13.84 -25.97
CA ASN A 136 25.61 -14.95 -25.05
C ASN A 136 25.63 -14.53 -23.57
N ASP A 137 26.63 -13.76 -23.12
CA ASP A 137 26.75 -13.32 -21.73
C ASP A 137 25.61 -12.33 -21.34
N MET A 138 25.22 -11.44 -22.26
CA MET A 138 24.10 -10.55 -22.05
C MET A 138 22.77 -11.31 -22.02
N GLN A 139 22.61 -12.32 -22.83
CA GLN A 139 21.41 -13.14 -22.92
C GLN A 139 21.20 -13.97 -21.64
N GLU A 140 22.27 -14.54 -21.07
CA GLU A 140 22.22 -15.22 -19.78
C GLU A 140 21.79 -14.28 -18.65
N ARG A 141 22.32 -13.05 -18.64
CA ARG A 141 21.94 -12.04 -17.64
C ARG A 141 20.49 -11.60 -17.80
N LEU A 142 20.01 -11.39 -19.01
CA LEU A 142 18.62 -11.06 -19.29
C LEU A 142 17.67 -12.19 -18.85
N GLN A 143 18.06 -13.44 -19.07
CA GLN A 143 17.30 -14.60 -18.64
C GLN A 143 17.23 -14.67 -17.11
N ALA A 144 18.33 -14.44 -16.40
CA ALA A 144 18.36 -14.42 -14.93
C ALA A 144 17.43 -13.32 -14.36
N VAL A 145 17.36 -12.14 -15.01
CA VAL A 145 16.43 -11.07 -14.62
C VAL A 145 14.98 -11.47 -14.90
N GLU A 146 14.70 -12.14 -16.02
CA GLU A 146 13.35 -12.61 -16.37
C GLU A 146 12.86 -13.65 -15.35
N GLU A 147 13.67 -14.65 -15.00
CA GLU A 147 13.37 -15.66 -13.99
C GLU A 147 13.12 -15.02 -12.61
N SER A 148 13.95 -14.03 -12.24
CA SER A 148 13.78 -13.28 -10.99
C SER A 148 12.47 -12.49 -10.98
N ALA A 149 12.10 -11.85 -12.09
CA ALA A 149 10.85 -11.10 -12.24
C ALA A 149 9.63 -12.03 -12.18
N GLU A 150 9.69 -13.23 -12.76
CA GLU A 150 8.62 -14.24 -12.68
C GLU A 150 8.43 -14.75 -11.25
N LEU A 151 9.53 -15.05 -10.55
CA LEU A 151 9.49 -15.46 -9.15
C LEU A 151 8.88 -14.37 -8.28
N TYR A 152 9.32 -13.12 -8.46
CA TYR A 152 8.75 -11.98 -7.73
C TYR A 152 7.26 -11.81 -8.01
N ALA A 153 6.82 -11.87 -9.27
CA ALA A 153 5.42 -11.78 -9.64
C ALA A 153 4.58 -12.88 -8.97
N THR A 154 5.11 -14.10 -8.92
CA THR A 154 4.46 -15.24 -8.26
C THR A 154 4.29 -14.95 -6.76
N LEU A 155 5.36 -14.56 -6.07
CA LEU A 155 5.32 -14.24 -4.64
C LEU A 155 4.39 -13.06 -4.35
N ALA A 156 4.46 -11.99 -5.14
CA ALA A 156 3.59 -10.82 -4.99
C ALA A 156 2.10 -11.18 -5.17
N SER A 157 1.77 -12.14 -6.04
CA SER A 157 0.40 -12.61 -6.25
C SER A 157 -0.18 -13.37 -5.05
N LEU A 158 0.68 -13.95 -4.20
CA LEU A 158 0.27 -14.69 -3.00
C LEU A 158 -0.09 -13.77 -1.84
N VAL A 159 0.54 -12.59 -1.76
CA VAL A 159 0.38 -11.66 -0.62
C VAL A 159 -1.09 -11.26 -0.38
N PRO A 160 -1.89 -10.85 -1.40
CA PRO A 160 -3.30 -10.54 -1.20
C PRO A 160 -4.15 -11.76 -0.82
N ARG A 161 -3.72 -12.97 -1.22
CA ARG A 161 -4.41 -14.23 -0.84
C ARG A 161 -4.19 -14.53 0.64
N LEU A 162 -2.95 -14.38 1.12
CA LEU A 162 -2.62 -14.53 2.54
C LEU A 162 -3.33 -13.48 3.42
N ALA A 163 -3.49 -12.26 2.92
CA ALA A 163 -4.20 -11.20 3.64
C ALA A 163 -5.72 -11.45 3.80
N ARG A 164 -6.29 -12.43 3.09
CA ARG A 164 -7.68 -12.89 3.30
C ARG A 164 -7.82 -13.79 4.51
N LEU A 165 -6.73 -14.36 4.99
CA LEU A 165 -6.75 -15.19 6.19
C LEU A 165 -7.11 -14.35 7.42
N PRO A 166 -7.82 -14.90 8.40
CA PRO A 166 -8.09 -14.17 9.63
C PRO A 166 -6.77 -13.81 10.32
N VAL A 167 -6.67 -12.58 10.85
CA VAL A 167 -5.44 -12.05 11.47
C VAL A 167 -4.87 -13.00 12.54
N ARG A 168 -5.72 -13.74 13.23
CA ARG A 168 -5.31 -14.78 14.19
C ARG A 168 -4.52 -15.90 13.54
N GLY A 169 -4.91 -16.32 12.33
CA GLY A 169 -4.19 -17.34 11.53
C GLY A 169 -2.83 -16.84 11.06
N ILE A 170 -2.75 -15.60 10.59
CA ILE A 170 -1.48 -14.97 10.17
C ILE A 170 -0.52 -14.85 11.36
N LYS A 171 -0.99 -14.39 12.53
CA LYS A 171 -0.16 -14.32 13.75
C LYS A 171 0.39 -15.69 14.15
N ARG A 172 -0.39 -16.75 13.99
CA ARG A 172 0.04 -18.13 14.29
C ARG A 172 1.11 -18.60 13.31
N ALA A 173 0.90 -18.37 12.00
CA ALA A 173 1.88 -18.70 10.96
C ALA A 173 3.21 -17.95 11.14
N VAL A 174 3.17 -16.65 11.41
CA VAL A 174 4.37 -15.84 11.69
C VAL A 174 5.11 -16.32 12.94
N ARG A 175 4.37 -16.73 13.98
CA ARG A 175 5.00 -17.28 15.21
C ARG A 175 5.69 -18.60 14.91
N LEU A 176 5.10 -19.48 14.10
CA LEU A 176 5.72 -20.75 13.69
C LEU A 176 6.97 -20.49 12.84
N LEU A 177 6.92 -19.56 11.89
CA LEU A 177 8.07 -19.18 11.07
C LEU A 177 9.23 -18.60 11.91
N ARG A 178 8.93 -17.80 12.93
CA ARG A 178 9.94 -17.29 13.87
C ARG A 178 10.55 -18.38 14.74
N ALA A 179 9.79 -19.43 15.06
CA ALA A 179 10.31 -20.58 15.82
C ALA A 179 11.24 -21.49 14.99
N ILE A 180 11.15 -21.42 13.67
CA ILE A 180 11.98 -22.19 12.72
C ILE A 180 13.29 -21.44 12.38
N ARG A 181 13.39 -20.13 12.71
CA ARG A 181 14.61 -19.35 12.45
C ARG A 181 15.73 -19.82 13.40
N PRO A 182 16.85 -20.36 12.91
CA PRO A 182 17.96 -20.71 13.78
C PRO A 182 18.51 -19.45 14.48
N ALA A 183 18.98 -19.63 15.72
CA ALA A 183 19.46 -18.56 16.60
C ALA A 183 20.77 -17.89 16.17
N ASP A 184 21.32 -18.20 15.01
CA ASP A 184 22.69 -17.86 14.62
C ASP A 184 22.90 -16.46 14.02
N GLU A 185 21.84 -15.66 13.79
CA GLU A 185 22.00 -14.30 13.20
C GLU A 185 22.04 -13.13 14.20
N LEU A 186 22.10 -13.39 15.51
CA LEU A 186 22.15 -12.33 16.55
C LEU A 186 23.53 -12.12 17.17
N SER A 187 24.60 -12.79 16.62
CA SER A 187 25.94 -12.76 17.23
C SER A 187 26.96 -11.84 16.56
N ASP A 188 26.66 -11.17 15.46
CA ASP A 188 27.60 -10.25 14.81
C ASP A 188 27.24 -8.78 15.07
N ALA A 189 27.30 -8.36 16.33
CA ALA A 189 27.53 -6.97 16.68
C ALA A 189 29.06 -6.79 16.86
N PRO A 190 29.76 -5.99 16.04
CA PRO A 190 31.18 -5.73 16.27
C PRO A 190 31.33 -4.91 17.56
N THR A 191 31.84 -5.56 18.59
CA THR A 191 32.37 -4.90 19.80
C THR A 191 33.64 -4.13 19.40
N THR A 192 33.47 -2.86 19.06
CA THR A 192 34.58 -1.90 18.95
C THR A 192 35.03 -1.50 20.35
N SER A 193 35.90 -2.29 20.98
CA SER A 193 36.71 -1.82 22.09
C SER A 193 37.96 -1.20 21.54
N GLY A 194 37.93 0.10 21.24
CA GLY A 194 39.13 0.91 20.97
C GLY A 194 39.66 1.45 22.29
N GLY A 195 40.59 0.72 22.91
CA GLY A 195 41.39 1.26 24.00
C GLY A 195 42.40 2.29 23.45
N LEU A 196 42.21 3.54 23.82
CA LEU A 196 43.19 4.59 23.67
C LEU A 196 44.14 4.53 24.88
N ARG A 197 45.39 4.17 24.67
CA ARG A 197 46.48 4.47 25.64
C ARG A 197 47.57 5.18 24.89
N LEU A 198 47.83 6.42 25.36
CA LEU A 198 49.03 7.29 25.30
C LEU A 198 49.55 7.66 23.92
#